data_a05e1cfd797ebc4bac3dd3f0d8a84ade
#
_entry.id   a05e1cfd797ebc4bac3dd3f0d8a84ade
#
_cell.length_a   1.000
_cell.length_b   1.000
_cell.length_c   1.000
_cell.angle_alpha   90.00
_cell.angle_beta   90.00
_cell.angle_gamma   90.00
#
_symmetry.space_group_name_H-M   'P 1'
#
loop_
_entity.id
_entity.type
_entity.pdbx_description
1 polymer ?
#
loop_
_entity_poly.entity_id
_entity_poly.type
_entity_poly.pdbx_seq_one_letter_code
_entity_poly.pdbx_strand_id
1 'polypeptide(L)'
;TLSSSSAASDVYKRQILGMLLIVKPEFSSSVIPSIAGLLSGIFAASAYTCVRALSTREKPYTIVFYFSLFSVVVLIPFSIFTYTPMTTIQILFLLGAGLSAAVGQIGITLAYSFAPAKDISIFTYASIIFTALFGFILFGESPDMLATVGYIVIIGASYYMFDKARRETTINQNN
;
A
#
# COMPACT_ATOMS: atom_id res chain seq x y z
N THR A 1 9.82 27.67 -5.50
CA THR A 1 8.84 26.85 -4.73
C THR A 1 7.61 26.42 -5.56
N LEU A 2 7.13 27.23 -6.50
CA LEU A 2 5.98 26.87 -7.38
C LEU A 2 6.29 25.74 -8.38
N SER A 3 7.53 25.66 -8.88
CA SER A 3 7.96 24.63 -9.83
C SER A 3 8.00 23.20 -9.23
N SER A 4 8.35 23.05 -7.96
CA SER A 4 8.38 21.73 -7.29
C SER A 4 6.99 21.18 -7.00
N SER A 5 6.04 22.04 -6.70
CA SER A 5 4.63 21.69 -6.48
C SER A 5 3.96 21.19 -7.76
N SER A 6 4.21 21.84 -8.90
CA SER A 6 3.69 21.44 -10.21
C SER A 6 4.23 20.07 -10.64
N ALA A 7 5.54 19.86 -10.51
CA ALA A 7 6.17 18.59 -10.88
C ALA A 7 5.68 17.40 -10.02
N ALA A 8 5.47 17.60 -8.72
CA ALA A 8 4.90 16.60 -7.85
C ALA A 8 3.45 16.24 -8.26
N SER A 9 2.64 17.25 -8.57
CA SER A 9 1.27 17.05 -9.07
C SER A 9 1.24 16.22 -10.35
N ASP A 10 2.16 16.46 -11.27
CA ASP A 10 2.21 15.72 -12.53
C ASP A 10 2.64 14.26 -12.36
N VAL A 11 3.50 13.97 -11.38
CA VAL A 11 3.87 12.60 -11.02
C VAL A 11 2.67 11.83 -10.46
N TYR A 12 1.91 12.44 -9.54
CA TYR A 12 0.69 11.81 -9.00
C TYR A 12 -0.36 11.55 -10.08
N LYS A 13 -0.55 12.46 -11.03
CA LYS A 13 -1.45 12.25 -12.17
C LYS A 13 -1.02 11.04 -13.02
N ARG A 14 0.27 10.88 -13.30
CA ARG A 14 0.81 9.74 -14.04
C ARG A 14 0.62 8.43 -13.28
N GLN A 15 0.78 8.44 -11.96
CA GLN A 15 0.56 7.27 -11.11
C GLN A 15 -0.93 6.86 -11.10
N ILE A 16 -1.85 7.82 -11.01
CA ILE A 16 -3.29 7.55 -11.13
C ILE A 16 -3.63 6.97 -12.51
N LEU A 17 -3.04 7.51 -13.56
CA LEU A 17 -3.25 7.00 -14.92
C LEU A 17 -2.73 5.55 -15.06
N GLY A 18 -1.53 5.27 -14.54
CA GLY A 18 -0.98 3.92 -14.50
C GLY A 18 -1.86 2.94 -13.69
N MET A 19 -2.39 3.38 -12.56
CA MET A 19 -3.32 2.59 -11.75
C MET A 19 -4.62 2.27 -12.53
N LEU A 20 -5.19 3.25 -13.22
CA LEU A 20 -6.38 3.04 -14.05
C LEU A 20 -6.15 2.05 -15.19
N LEU A 21 -4.96 2.05 -15.79
CA LEU A 21 -4.57 1.08 -16.82
C LEU A 21 -4.44 -0.34 -16.27
N ILE A 22 -4.03 -0.51 -15.02
CA ILE A 22 -3.92 -1.81 -14.36
C ILE A 22 -5.30 -2.31 -13.93
N VAL A 23 -6.05 -1.47 -13.22
CA VAL A 23 -7.35 -1.85 -12.62
C VAL A 23 -8.43 -2.07 -13.68
N LYS A 24 -8.35 -1.34 -14.81
CA LYS A 24 -9.35 -1.40 -15.90
C LYS A 24 -10.76 -1.43 -15.37
N PRO A 25 -11.27 -0.36 -14.79
CA PRO A 25 -12.60 -0.34 -14.24
C PRO A 25 -13.63 -0.66 -15.35
N GLU A 26 -14.11 -1.90 -15.34
CA GLU A 26 -15.22 -2.31 -16.21
C GLU A 26 -16.51 -1.80 -15.60
N PHE A 27 -17.12 -0.84 -16.25
CA PHE A 27 -18.41 -0.28 -15.83
C PHE A 27 -19.59 -1.28 -15.93
N SER A 28 -19.34 -2.47 -16.46
CA SER A 28 -20.31 -3.56 -16.58
C SER A 28 -20.35 -4.49 -15.36
N SER A 29 -19.29 -4.54 -14.57
CA SER A 29 -19.24 -5.32 -13.32
C SER A 29 -19.79 -4.49 -12.16
N SER A 30 -20.28 -5.15 -11.11
CA SER A 30 -20.88 -4.46 -9.96
C SER A 30 -19.97 -3.33 -9.45
N VAL A 31 -20.51 -2.13 -9.33
CA VAL A 31 -19.80 -0.92 -8.88
C VAL A 31 -19.33 -1.04 -7.41
N ILE A 32 -19.95 -1.93 -6.65
CA ILE A 32 -19.71 -2.14 -5.22
C ILE A 32 -18.26 -2.51 -4.90
N PRO A 33 -17.61 -3.50 -5.56
CA PRO A 33 -16.20 -3.82 -5.28
C PRO A 33 -15.24 -2.66 -5.58
N SER A 34 -15.52 -1.88 -6.63
CA SER A 34 -14.69 -0.74 -7.00
C SER A 34 -14.78 0.39 -5.98
N ILE A 35 -15.97 0.68 -5.46
CA ILE A 35 -16.18 1.65 -4.38
C ILE A 35 -15.51 1.14 -3.09
N ALA A 36 -15.66 -0.13 -2.75
CA ALA A 36 -15.03 -0.71 -1.56
C ALA A 36 -13.50 -0.61 -1.63
N GLY A 37 -12.90 -0.89 -2.79
CA GLY A 37 -11.46 -0.73 -3.02
C GLY A 37 -11.01 0.72 -2.86
N LEU A 38 -11.73 1.68 -3.42
CA LEU A 38 -11.43 3.09 -3.28
C LEU A 38 -11.50 3.56 -1.81
N LEU A 39 -12.56 3.20 -1.10
CA LEU A 39 -12.72 3.50 0.32
C LEU A 39 -11.61 2.87 1.16
N SER A 40 -11.23 1.62 0.88
CA SER A 40 -10.10 0.95 1.53
C SER A 40 -8.80 1.74 1.39
N GLY A 41 -8.51 2.25 0.18
CA GLY A 41 -7.34 3.09 -0.08
C GLY A 41 -7.37 4.40 0.72
N ILE A 42 -8.52 5.07 0.78
CA ILE A 42 -8.70 6.31 1.55
C ILE A 42 -8.48 6.05 3.05
N PHE A 43 -9.08 4.98 3.59
CA PHE A 43 -8.90 4.63 5.00
C PHE A 43 -7.46 4.23 5.32
N ALA A 44 -6.78 3.49 4.44
CA ALA A 44 -5.38 3.13 4.60
C ALA A 44 -4.48 4.38 4.62
N ALA A 45 -4.67 5.32 3.69
CA ALA A 45 -3.92 6.58 3.65
C ALA A 45 -4.15 7.41 4.92
N SER A 46 -5.39 7.48 5.40
CA SER A 46 -5.74 8.17 6.65
C SER A 46 -5.06 7.51 7.86
N ALA A 47 -5.08 6.17 7.93
CA ALA A 47 -4.43 5.40 8.98
C ALA A 47 -2.91 5.66 9.02
N TYR A 48 -2.22 5.64 7.88
CA TYR A 48 -0.78 5.91 7.83
C TYR A 48 -0.45 7.36 8.20
N THR A 49 -1.31 8.32 7.87
CA THR A 49 -1.16 9.70 8.32
C THR A 49 -1.28 9.80 9.85
N CYS A 50 -2.24 9.09 10.45
CA CYS A 50 -2.38 8.99 11.90
C CYS A 50 -1.18 8.31 12.55
N VAL A 51 -0.68 7.21 11.97
CA VAL A 51 0.54 6.53 12.44
C VAL A 51 1.71 7.52 12.48
N ARG A 52 1.90 8.29 11.43
CA ARG A 52 2.96 9.30 11.37
C ARG A 52 2.79 10.37 12.45
N ALA A 53 1.58 10.86 12.69
CA ALA A 53 1.30 11.84 13.73
C ALA A 53 1.53 11.28 15.15
N LEU A 54 1.15 10.01 15.38
CA LEU A 54 1.34 9.35 16.68
C LEU A 54 2.81 8.96 16.94
N SER A 55 3.57 8.65 15.91
CA SER A 55 4.98 8.19 16.03
C SER A 55 5.91 9.21 16.69
N THR A 56 5.49 10.47 16.78
CA THR A 56 6.21 11.52 17.52
C THR A 56 5.94 11.48 19.04
N ARG A 57 4.90 10.75 19.47
CA ARG A 57 4.44 10.70 20.86
C ARG A 57 4.47 9.31 21.46
N GLU A 58 4.27 8.29 20.63
CA GLU A 58 4.13 6.90 21.03
C GLU A 58 5.13 5.99 20.35
N LYS A 59 5.48 4.89 21.03
CA LYS A 59 6.37 3.87 20.44
C LYS A 59 5.66 3.11 19.32
N PRO A 60 6.35 2.75 18.24
CA PRO A 60 5.75 2.01 17.11
C PRO A 60 5.00 0.74 17.52
N TYR A 61 5.53 -0.02 18.46
CA TYR A 61 4.90 -1.24 18.96
C TYR A 61 3.57 -0.99 19.68
N THR A 62 3.45 0.13 20.41
CA THR A 62 2.21 0.56 21.04
C THR A 62 1.14 0.84 19.99
N ILE A 63 1.51 1.54 18.93
CA ILE A 63 0.60 1.86 17.82
C ILE A 63 0.10 0.57 17.16
N VAL A 64 1.01 -0.36 16.83
CA VAL A 64 0.64 -1.65 16.22
C VAL A 64 -0.25 -2.46 17.13
N PHE A 65 0.05 -2.51 18.43
CA PHE A 65 -0.75 -3.25 19.40
C PHE A 65 -2.19 -2.76 19.45
N TYR A 66 -2.41 -1.46 19.63
CA TYR A 66 -3.77 -0.89 19.72
C TYR A 66 -4.52 -1.01 18.38
N PHE A 67 -3.85 -0.81 17.26
CA PHE A 67 -4.44 -1.02 15.94
C PHE A 67 -4.91 -2.46 15.76
N SER A 68 -4.06 -3.43 16.11
CA SER A 68 -4.39 -4.85 16.00
C SER A 68 -5.49 -5.26 16.97
N LEU A 69 -5.43 -4.79 18.21
CA LEU A 69 -6.45 -5.05 19.22
C LEU A 69 -7.82 -4.53 18.77
N PHE A 70 -7.89 -3.30 18.31
CA PHE A 70 -9.11 -2.72 17.78
C PHE A 70 -9.66 -3.51 16.60
N SER A 71 -8.80 -3.90 15.66
CA SER A 71 -9.18 -4.71 14.49
C SER A 71 -9.75 -6.06 14.91
N VAL A 72 -9.14 -6.73 15.89
CA VAL A 72 -9.64 -8.01 16.43
C VAL A 72 -11.03 -7.81 17.06
N VAL A 73 -11.19 -6.82 17.92
CA VAL A 73 -12.48 -6.56 18.62
C VAL A 73 -13.59 -6.28 17.60
N VAL A 74 -13.32 -5.51 16.56
CA VAL A 74 -14.32 -5.18 15.52
C VAL A 74 -14.64 -6.39 14.64
N LEU A 75 -13.65 -7.23 14.33
CA LEU A 75 -13.82 -8.34 13.39
C LEU A 75 -14.38 -9.62 14.04
N ILE A 76 -14.22 -9.81 15.36
CA ILE A 76 -14.74 -10.99 16.07
C ILE A 76 -16.23 -11.25 15.79
N PRO A 77 -17.15 -10.26 15.95
CA PRO A 77 -18.56 -10.50 15.69
C PRO A 77 -18.81 -11.00 14.26
N PHE A 78 -18.21 -10.36 13.26
CA PHE A 78 -18.36 -10.80 11.87
C PHE A 78 -17.81 -12.19 11.63
N SER A 79 -16.67 -12.52 12.23
CA SER A 79 -16.05 -13.84 12.11
C SER A 79 -16.90 -14.96 12.71
N ILE A 80 -17.61 -14.68 13.82
CA ILE A 80 -18.52 -15.65 14.43
C ILE A 80 -19.71 -15.94 13.52
N PHE A 81 -20.31 -14.90 12.92
CA PHE A 81 -21.48 -15.08 12.03
C PHE A 81 -21.14 -15.69 10.67
N THR A 82 -19.91 -15.54 10.20
CA THR A 82 -19.46 -16.04 8.90
C THR A 82 -18.55 -17.25 9.01
N TYR A 83 -18.46 -17.85 10.20
CA TYR A 83 -17.56 -18.98 10.44
C TYR A 83 -17.92 -20.19 9.57
N THR A 84 -16.94 -20.67 8.83
CA THR A 84 -17.00 -21.95 8.11
C THR A 84 -15.90 -22.88 8.62
N PRO A 85 -16.20 -24.19 8.81
CA PRO A 85 -15.18 -25.15 9.24
C PRO A 85 -14.01 -25.17 8.26
N MET A 86 -12.80 -25.05 8.78
CA MET A 86 -11.56 -25.02 8.00
C MET A 86 -10.80 -26.33 8.17
N THR A 87 -10.16 -26.76 7.09
CA THR A 87 -9.20 -27.88 7.16
C THR A 87 -7.91 -27.45 7.85
N THR A 88 -7.15 -28.42 8.39
CA THR A 88 -5.85 -28.13 9.02
C THR A 88 -4.89 -27.36 8.10
N ILE A 89 -4.89 -27.68 6.81
CA ILE A 89 -4.05 -27.00 5.82
C ILE A 89 -4.47 -25.54 5.66
N GLN A 90 -5.76 -25.25 5.61
CA GLN A 90 -6.27 -23.87 5.54
C GLN A 90 -5.90 -23.06 6.77
N ILE A 91 -5.96 -23.67 7.96
CA ILE A 91 -5.53 -23.03 9.22
C ILE A 91 -4.03 -22.69 9.18
N LEU A 92 -3.19 -23.62 8.70
CA LEU A 92 -1.74 -23.37 8.56
C LEU A 92 -1.43 -22.23 7.60
N PHE A 93 -2.11 -22.18 6.45
CA PHE A 93 -1.96 -21.06 5.52
C PHE A 93 -2.44 -19.73 6.12
N LEU A 94 -3.54 -19.74 6.86
CA LEU A 94 -4.08 -18.55 7.52
C LEU A 94 -3.12 -18.03 8.61
N LEU A 95 -2.53 -18.93 9.40
CA LEU A 95 -1.49 -18.57 10.37
C LEU A 95 -0.25 -18.01 9.69
N GLY A 96 0.22 -18.61 8.60
CA GLY A 96 1.33 -18.11 7.81
C GLY A 96 1.07 -16.73 7.24
N ALA A 97 -0.12 -16.50 6.70
CA ALA A 97 -0.55 -15.19 6.21
C ALA A 97 -0.60 -14.15 7.34
N GLY A 98 -1.16 -14.52 8.49
CA GLY A 98 -1.23 -13.65 9.68
C GLY A 98 0.15 -13.26 10.20
N LEU A 99 1.10 -14.20 10.29
CA LEU A 99 2.48 -13.92 10.69
C LEU A 99 3.17 -12.97 9.69
N SER A 100 3.04 -13.23 8.39
CA SER A 100 3.60 -12.38 7.35
C SER A 100 3.01 -10.97 7.39
N ALA A 101 1.70 -10.85 7.58
CA ALA A 101 1.02 -9.57 7.75
C ALA A 101 1.50 -8.81 9.00
N ALA A 102 1.71 -9.50 10.12
CA ALA A 102 2.22 -8.90 11.35
C ALA A 102 3.63 -8.32 11.17
N VAL A 103 4.53 -9.06 10.52
CA VAL A 103 5.88 -8.57 10.19
C VAL A 103 5.79 -7.35 9.26
N GLY A 104 4.98 -7.41 8.23
CA GLY A 104 4.75 -6.29 7.31
C GLY A 104 4.19 -5.06 8.02
N GLN A 105 3.22 -5.24 8.92
CA GLN A 105 2.62 -4.15 9.67
C GLN A 105 3.61 -3.46 10.63
N ILE A 106 4.44 -4.23 11.32
CA ILE A 106 5.52 -3.69 12.15
C ILE A 106 6.51 -2.92 11.28
N GLY A 107 6.93 -3.50 10.15
CA GLY A 107 7.87 -2.88 9.23
C GLY A 107 7.38 -1.54 8.68
N ILE A 108 6.13 -1.47 8.22
CA ILE A 108 5.56 -0.23 7.68
C ILE A 108 5.36 0.83 8.76
N THR A 109 4.93 0.43 9.97
CA THR A 109 4.78 1.35 11.10
C THR A 109 6.13 1.94 11.53
N LEU A 110 7.18 1.13 11.59
CA LEU A 110 8.55 1.59 11.82
C LEU A 110 9.01 2.56 10.74
N ALA A 111 8.77 2.25 9.47
CA ALA A 111 9.15 3.13 8.36
C ALA A 111 8.51 4.51 8.52
N TYR A 112 7.21 4.58 8.75
CA TYR A 112 6.49 5.85 8.98
C TYR A 112 6.92 6.58 10.26
N SER A 113 7.52 5.88 11.23
CA SER A 113 8.08 6.51 12.42
C SER A 113 9.39 7.26 12.12
N PHE A 114 10.20 6.74 11.20
CA PHE A 114 11.51 7.31 10.88
C PHE A 114 11.50 8.29 9.72
N ALA A 115 10.59 8.15 8.76
CA ALA A 115 10.58 8.97 7.55
C ALA A 115 9.17 9.50 7.21
N PRO A 116 9.08 10.65 6.54
CA PRO A 116 7.80 11.20 6.09
C PRO A 116 7.19 10.32 4.98
N ALA A 117 5.86 10.35 4.87
CA ALA A 117 5.10 9.54 3.93
C ALA A 117 5.58 9.66 2.47
N LYS A 118 6.03 10.85 2.06
CA LYS A 118 6.55 11.09 0.70
C LYS A 118 7.76 10.22 0.35
N ASP A 119 8.62 9.94 1.33
CA ASP A 119 9.85 9.16 1.13
C ASP A 119 9.57 7.64 1.18
N ILE A 120 8.53 7.24 1.94
CA ILE A 120 8.11 5.85 2.10
C ILE A 120 7.25 5.40 0.92
N SER A 121 6.42 6.28 0.36
CA SER A 121 5.48 5.95 -0.72
C SER A 121 6.14 5.28 -1.92
N ILE A 122 7.40 5.56 -2.18
CA ILE A 122 8.17 4.93 -3.25
C ILE A 122 8.30 3.42 -3.02
N PHE A 123 8.56 3.01 -1.79
CA PHE A 123 8.70 1.59 -1.44
C PHE A 123 7.35 0.85 -1.46
N THR A 124 6.22 1.55 -1.26
CA THR A 124 4.90 0.93 -1.39
C THR A 124 4.59 0.48 -2.82
N TYR A 125 5.21 1.09 -3.83
CA TYR A 125 5.08 0.63 -5.21
C TYR A 125 5.79 -0.71 -5.47
N ALA A 126 6.74 -1.12 -4.63
CA ALA A 126 7.31 -2.46 -4.70
C ALA A 126 6.23 -3.54 -4.48
N SER A 127 5.18 -3.25 -3.71
CA SER A 127 4.06 -4.19 -3.52
C SER A 127 3.36 -4.54 -4.84
N ILE A 128 3.27 -3.61 -5.77
CA ILE A 128 2.67 -3.82 -7.10
C ILE A 128 3.51 -4.84 -7.89
N ILE A 129 4.84 -4.71 -7.83
CA ILE A 129 5.76 -5.63 -8.50
C ILE A 129 5.66 -7.02 -7.89
N PHE A 130 5.67 -7.13 -6.56
CA PHE A 130 5.53 -8.41 -5.86
C PHE A 130 4.16 -9.04 -6.12
N THR A 131 3.09 -8.27 -6.14
CA THR A 131 1.74 -8.77 -6.44
C THR A 131 1.68 -9.35 -7.86
N ALA A 132 2.22 -8.66 -8.86
CA ALA A 132 2.29 -9.16 -10.23
C ALA A 132 3.16 -10.42 -10.34
N LEU A 133 4.31 -10.46 -9.66
CA LEU A 133 5.21 -11.60 -9.63
C LEU A 133 4.55 -12.84 -9.00
N PHE A 134 3.92 -12.67 -7.83
CA PHE A 134 3.23 -13.78 -7.17
C PHE A 134 1.96 -14.20 -7.90
N GLY A 135 1.22 -13.27 -8.51
CA GLY A 135 0.09 -13.58 -9.39
C GLY A 135 0.52 -14.48 -10.54
N PHE A 136 1.65 -14.15 -11.18
CA PHE A 136 2.22 -14.98 -12.24
C PHE A 136 2.70 -16.35 -11.74
N ILE A 137 3.50 -16.39 -10.65
CA ILE A 137 4.12 -17.65 -10.18
C ILE A 137 3.09 -18.59 -9.56
N LEU A 138 2.15 -18.08 -8.74
CA LEU A 138 1.25 -18.92 -7.95
C LEU A 138 -0.06 -19.21 -8.68
N PHE A 139 -0.54 -18.29 -9.50
CA PHE A 139 -1.85 -18.39 -10.16
C PHE A 139 -1.76 -18.49 -11.67
N GLY A 140 -0.56 -18.34 -12.26
CA GLY A 140 -0.39 -18.34 -13.72
C GLY A 140 -0.99 -17.11 -14.41
N GLU A 141 -1.29 -16.06 -13.66
CA GLU A 141 -1.85 -14.82 -14.17
C GLU A 141 -0.78 -14.03 -14.91
N SER A 142 -0.91 -13.88 -16.22
CA SER A 142 -0.04 -12.99 -16.99
C SER A 142 -0.70 -11.63 -17.14
N PRO A 143 0.02 -10.53 -16.79
CA PRO A 143 -0.50 -9.19 -17.03
C PRO A 143 -0.69 -9.01 -18.54
N ASP A 144 -1.83 -8.48 -18.93
CA ASP A 144 -2.07 -8.14 -20.33
C ASP A 144 -1.27 -6.87 -20.73
N MET A 145 -1.33 -6.52 -21.99
CA MET A 145 -0.55 -5.42 -22.57
C MET A 145 -0.83 -4.07 -21.85
N LEU A 146 -2.10 -3.80 -21.51
CA LEU A 146 -2.48 -2.56 -20.81
C LEU A 146 -1.94 -2.51 -19.39
N ALA A 147 -2.06 -3.60 -18.64
CA ALA A 147 -1.52 -3.71 -17.28
C ALA A 147 0.01 -3.58 -17.30
N THR A 148 0.69 -4.18 -18.26
CA THR A 148 2.14 -4.06 -18.44
C THR A 148 2.57 -2.59 -18.66
N VAL A 149 1.86 -1.86 -19.52
CA VAL A 149 2.08 -0.41 -19.69
C VAL A 149 1.84 0.35 -18.40
N GLY A 150 0.76 0.01 -17.66
CA GLY A 150 0.47 0.60 -16.36
C GLY A 150 1.60 0.39 -15.34
N TYR A 151 2.17 -0.80 -15.26
CA TYR A 151 3.33 -1.09 -14.40
C TYR A 151 4.55 -0.25 -14.77
N ILE A 152 4.86 -0.14 -16.06
CA ILE A 152 6.00 0.67 -16.55
C ILE A 152 5.81 2.15 -16.18
N VAL A 153 4.59 2.68 -16.35
CA VAL A 153 4.27 4.08 -16.01
C VAL A 153 4.42 4.32 -14.50
N ILE A 154 3.91 3.43 -13.66
CA ILE A 154 4.02 3.58 -12.19
C ILE A 154 5.47 3.49 -11.74
N ILE A 155 6.22 2.48 -12.21
CA ILE A 155 7.63 2.28 -11.84
C ILE A 155 8.47 3.49 -12.30
N GLY A 156 8.27 3.94 -13.54
CA GLY A 156 8.99 5.08 -14.08
C GLY A 156 8.69 6.39 -13.33
N ALA A 157 7.42 6.63 -13.00
CA ALA A 157 7.00 7.79 -12.22
C ALA A 157 7.58 7.74 -10.79
N SER A 158 7.59 6.56 -10.17
CA SER A 158 8.15 6.35 -8.82
C SER A 158 9.66 6.55 -8.79
N TYR A 159 10.38 6.03 -9.79
CA TYR A 159 11.81 6.22 -9.93
C TYR A 159 12.18 7.70 -10.13
N TYR A 160 11.43 8.40 -10.98
CA TYR A 160 11.63 9.84 -11.19
C TYR A 160 11.45 10.63 -9.89
N MET A 161 10.44 10.30 -9.10
CA MET A 161 10.18 10.94 -7.81
C MET A 161 11.31 10.67 -6.81
N PHE A 162 11.83 9.45 -6.78
CA PHE A 162 12.96 9.08 -5.93
C PHE A 162 14.24 9.85 -6.28
N ASP A 163 14.61 9.88 -7.55
CA ASP A 163 15.80 10.60 -8.01
C ASP A 163 15.71 12.09 -7.67
N LYS A 164 14.54 12.69 -7.87
CA LYS A 164 14.29 14.09 -7.53
C LYS A 164 14.41 14.34 -6.03
N ALA A 165 13.79 13.50 -5.19
CA ALA A 165 13.85 13.62 -3.74
C ALA A 165 15.29 13.50 -3.23
N ARG A 166 16.07 12.58 -3.79
CA ARG A 166 17.49 12.39 -3.46
C ARG A 166 18.32 13.61 -3.80
N ARG A 167 18.12 14.21 -4.97
CA ARG A 167 18.84 15.43 -5.39
C ARG A 167 18.53 16.63 -4.50
N GLU A 168 17.28 16.81 -4.08
CA GLU A 168 16.89 17.90 -3.18
C GLU A 168 17.53 17.73 -1.80
N THR A 169 17.65 16.51 -1.28
CA THR A 169 18.34 16.23 -0.01
C THR A 169 19.83 16.54 -0.08
N THR A 170 20.50 16.19 -1.19
CA THR A 170 21.93 16.45 -1.38
C THR A 170 22.22 17.95 -1.47
N ILE A 171 21.38 18.72 -2.14
CA ILE A 171 21.54 20.18 -2.26
C ILE A 171 21.38 20.87 -0.89
N ASN A 172 20.41 20.42 -0.07
CA ASN A 172 20.18 20.99 1.25
C ASN A 172 21.26 20.62 2.29
N GLN A 173 22.04 19.57 2.07
CA GLN A 173 23.19 19.22 2.94
C GLN A 173 24.47 19.99 2.59
N ASN A 174 24.55 20.53 1.39
CA ASN A 174 25.74 21.27 0.92
C ASN A 174 25.62 22.80 1.07
N ASN A 175 24.48 23.31 1.56
CA ASN A 175 24.25 24.70 1.93
C ASN A 175 24.15 24.88 3.44
#